data_20865f16f69097eb309a133757a48cc0
#
_entry.id   20865f16f69097eb309a133757a48cc0
#
_cell.length_a   1.000
_cell.length_b   1.000
_cell.length_c   1.000
_cell.angle_alpha   90.00
_cell.angle_beta   90.00
_cell.angle_gamma   90.00
#
_symmetry.space_group_name_H-M   'P 1'
#
loop_
_entity.id
_entity.type
_entity.pdbx_description
1 polymer ?
#
loop_
_entity_poly.entity_id
_entity_poly.type
_entity_poly.pdbx_seq_one_letter_code
_entity_poly.pdbx_strand_id
1 'polypeptide(L)'
;MIMLFMFVQLVSLWLTNFPMAYYSIQNIPLTDLAKDFGTPLYVYDADKIREKISVLQQAFQGINLTIKFASKANTNLSILRLMRANGVEMDVVSPQELEMGLIAGYEGRQITFTPSGVHFSEIEYAVSKGAIVNLDNLSVLEKFGQTYGSSQPCLIRIKPHVFGGGNEKIMTAHPESKFGISIHQKAEILALVDKYKINVIGLHQHTGSDIKDGKTFEQAASALFDFAYDFKDLQIIDLGGGFKVPYSPEDPGVNMKEVGQIMSDAFRAFCQKYGRELRLWVEPGKFLVSESGTFLAETNVVKHDPVKTFVGINSGLNHLIRPMMYGSYHYIFNASNQDSSKQAEYRVTGYICETDTFSFDYAGKQNERLLNEVKEGDIIALANAGAYGFTMASHYNSRFLPAEVLVDGGVARVIRKRETMEDLLRNQE
;
A
#
# COMPACT_ATOMS: atom_id res chain seq x y z
N MET A 1 -1.51 -43.24 23.58
CA MET A 1 -0.57 -42.49 24.45
C MET A 1 0.66 -42.01 23.70
N ILE A 2 1.27 -42.77 22.79
CA ILE A 2 2.46 -42.36 22.00
C ILE A 2 2.14 -41.27 20.96
N MET A 3 0.96 -41.29 20.31
CA MET A 3 0.56 -40.26 19.33
C MET A 3 0.28 -38.88 19.97
N LEU A 4 -0.17 -38.83 21.19
CA LEU A 4 -0.41 -37.58 21.92
C LEU A 4 0.91 -36.90 22.35
N PHE A 5 1.95 -37.71 22.66
CA PHE A 5 3.28 -37.20 23.00
C PHE A 5 4.04 -36.64 21.79
N MET A 6 3.87 -37.24 20.61
CA MET A 6 4.46 -36.70 19.37
C MET A 6 3.78 -35.40 18.91
N PHE A 7 2.46 -35.26 19.15
CA PHE A 7 1.75 -34.01 18.82
C PHE A 7 2.17 -32.83 19.74
N VAL A 8 2.38 -33.13 21.04
CA VAL A 8 2.85 -32.11 22.01
C VAL A 8 4.31 -31.74 21.74
N GLN A 9 5.18 -32.66 21.32
CA GLN A 9 6.56 -32.35 20.94
C GLN A 9 6.66 -31.59 19.58
N LEU A 10 5.79 -31.89 18.62
CA LEU A 10 5.72 -31.12 17.36
C LEU A 10 5.17 -29.72 17.59
N VAL A 11 4.18 -29.55 18.47
CA VAL A 11 3.67 -28.20 18.83
C VAL A 11 4.69 -27.42 19.63
N SER A 12 5.49 -28.05 20.52
CA SER A 12 6.55 -27.35 21.27
C SER A 12 7.75 -26.97 20.40
N LEU A 13 8.07 -27.73 19.35
CA LEU A 13 9.11 -27.40 18.37
C LEU A 13 8.68 -26.28 17.41
N TRP A 14 7.37 -26.06 17.23
CA TRP A 14 6.83 -24.93 16.46
C TRP A 14 6.77 -23.62 17.26
N LEU A 15 6.67 -23.71 18.59
CA LEU A 15 6.62 -22.55 19.48
C LEU A 15 8.01 -21.94 19.81
N THR A 16 9.11 -22.62 19.47
CA THR A 16 10.47 -22.13 19.77
C THR A 16 11.23 -21.52 18.59
N ASN A 17 10.62 -21.47 17.41
CA ASN A 17 11.21 -20.83 16.22
C ASN A 17 10.33 -19.69 15.71
N PHE A 18 9.92 -18.73 16.55
CA PHE A 18 9.59 -17.41 16.07
C PHE A 18 10.89 -16.79 15.51
N PRO A 19 10.97 -16.46 14.22
CA PRO A 19 12.22 -16.00 13.66
C PRO A 19 12.62 -14.70 14.35
N MET A 20 13.87 -14.59 14.78
CA MET A 20 14.51 -13.34 15.25
C MET A 20 14.30 -12.16 14.28
N ALA A 21 13.83 -12.44 13.07
CA ALA A 21 13.51 -11.49 12.00
C ALA A 21 12.52 -10.36 12.37
N TYR A 22 11.67 -10.53 13.40
CA TYR A 22 10.75 -9.47 13.82
C TYR A 22 11.35 -8.48 14.81
N TYR A 23 12.33 -8.88 15.59
CA TYR A 23 12.91 -8.06 16.67
C TYR A 23 14.10 -7.21 16.21
N SER A 24 14.52 -7.36 14.96
CA SER A 24 15.60 -6.57 14.36
C SER A 24 15.31 -6.28 12.89
N ILE A 25 15.89 -5.19 12.38
CA ILE A 25 15.92 -4.85 10.97
C ILE A 25 17.39 -4.84 10.54
N GLN A 26 17.75 -5.73 9.59
CA GLN A 26 19.13 -5.89 9.10
C GLN A 26 20.14 -6.03 10.27
N ASN A 27 19.81 -6.85 11.26
CA ASN A 27 20.55 -7.10 12.49
C ASN A 27 20.62 -5.93 13.49
N ILE A 28 19.93 -4.83 13.29
CA ILE A 28 19.81 -3.75 14.27
C ILE A 28 18.56 -4.02 15.12
N PRO A 29 18.69 -4.23 16.44
CA PRO A 29 17.55 -4.44 17.33
C PRO A 29 16.57 -3.25 17.28
N LEU A 30 15.27 -3.54 17.32
CA LEU A 30 14.24 -2.49 17.33
C LEU A 30 14.35 -1.58 18.55
N THR A 31 14.78 -2.11 19.68
CA THR A 31 15.03 -1.34 20.91
C THR A 31 16.17 -0.34 20.74
N ASP A 32 17.24 -0.70 20.00
CA ASP A 32 18.34 0.21 19.71
C ASP A 32 17.88 1.33 18.77
N LEU A 33 17.09 1.00 17.74
CA LEU A 33 16.48 2.01 16.86
C LEU A 33 15.57 2.97 17.65
N ALA A 34 14.75 2.43 18.57
CA ALA A 34 13.90 3.27 19.42
C ALA A 34 14.73 4.18 20.35
N LYS A 35 15.83 3.67 20.91
CA LYS A 35 16.74 4.44 21.76
C LYS A 35 17.47 5.54 21.00
N ASP A 36 17.98 5.24 19.80
CA ASP A 36 18.82 6.16 19.02
C ASP A 36 18.00 7.28 18.37
N PHE A 37 16.76 6.98 17.91
CA PHE A 37 15.92 7.92 17.17
C PHE A 37 14.69 8.41 17.94
N GLY A 38 14.44 7.88 19.14
CA GLY A 38 13.28 8.19 19.97
C GLY A 38 11.97 7.59 19.41
N THR A 39 10.93 7.57 20.24
CA THR A 39 9.58 7.09 19.90
C THR A 39 8.55 8.23 19.98
N PRO A 40 7.38 8.14 19.31
CA PRO A 40 7.01 7.14 18.31
C PRO A 40 7.87 7.27 17.05
N LEU A 41 8.08 6.15 16.32
CA LEU A 41 9.03 6.10 15.23
C LEU A 41 8.54 5.15 14.13
N TYR A 42 8.61 5.56 12.87
CA TYR A 42 8.51 4.66 11.73
C TYR A 42 9.90 4.20 11.29
N VAL A 43 10.10 2.90 11.16
CA VAL A 43 11.34 2.32 10.64
C VAL A 43 11.02 1.50 9.40
N TYR A 44 11.77 1.72 8.32
CA TYR A 44 11.62 1.00 7.07
C TYR A 44 12.88 0.18 6.75
N ASP A 45 12.68 -1.04 6.27
CA ASP A 45 13.71 -1.94 5.79
C ASP A 45 13.83 -1.84 4.26
N ALA A 46 14.94 -1.31 3.77
CA ALA A 46 15.21 -1.16 2.34
C ALA A 46 15.32 -2.52 1.62
N ASP A 47 15.88 -3.54 2.28
CA ASP A 47 16.04 -4.86 1.68
C ASP A 47 14.70 -5.56 1.50
N LYS A 48 13.75 -5.37 2.44
CA LYS A 48 12.40 -5.88 2.28
C LYS A 48 11.67 -5.24 1.09
N ILE A 49 11.89 -3.95 0.83
CA ILE A 49 11.35 -3.28 -0.37
C ILE A 49 11.95 -3.90 -1.64
N ARG A 50 13.28 -4.09 -1.70
CA ARG A 50 13.96 -4.72 -2.84
C ARG A 50 13.48 -6.16 -3.07
N GLU A 51 13.30 -6.93 -2.00
CA GLU A 51 12.73 -8.27 -2.04
C GLU A 51 11.35 -8.27 -2.70
N LYS A 52 10.44 -7.39 -2.27
CA LYS A 52 9.08 -7.32 -2.83
C LYS A 52 9.05 -6.91 -4.29
N ILE A 53 9.94 -6.01 -4.72
CA ILE A 53 10.11 -5.67 -6.13
C ILE A 53 10.56 -6.89 -6.93
N SER A 54 11.58 -7.60 -6.44
CA SER A 54 12.10 -8.81 -7.07
C SER A 54 11.04 -9.91 -7.20
N VAL A 55 10.24 -10.13 -6.14
CA VAL A 55 9.13 -11.10 -6.16
C VAL A 55 8.14 -10.80 -7.28
N LEU A 56 7.76 -9.52 -7.47
CA LEU A 56 6.88 -9.13 -8.57
C LEU A 56 7.54 -9.34 -9.94
N GLN A 57 8.78 -8.90 -10.12
CA GLN A 57 9.50 -9.07 -11.38
C GLN A 57 9.61 -10.55 -11.77
N GLN A 58 9.91 -11.42 -10.81
CA GLN A 58 10.00 -12.87 -11.02
C GLN A 58 8.62 -13.49 -11.34
N ALA A 59 7.56 -13.05 -10.67
CA ALA A 59 6.22 -13.59 -10.88
C ALA A 59 5.70 -13.34 -12.30
N PHE A 60 6.09 -12.23 -12.93
CA PHE A 60 5.71 -11.84 -14.30
C PHE A 60 6.83 -12.04 -15.31
N GLN A 61 7.78 -12.95 -15.05
CA GLN A 61 8.88 -13.22 -15.97
C GLN A 61 8.38 -13.63 -17.37
N GLY A 62 8.97 -13.04 -18.42
CA GLY A 62 8.56 -13.29 -19.82
C GLY A 62 7.37 -12.44 -20.29
N ILE A 63 6.95 -11.44 -19.51
CA ILE A 63 5.98 -10.41 -19.89
C ILE A 63 6.71 -9.06 -19.97
N ASN A 64 6.32 -8.20 -20.89
CA ASN A 64 6.77 -6.81 -20.93
C ASN A 64 6.08 -6.03 -19.79
N LEU A 65 6.60 -6.18 -18.57
CA LEU A 65 6.03 -5.63 -17.35
C LEU A 65 6.61 -4.25 -17.03
N THR A 66 5.75 -3.33 -16.59
CA THR A 66 6.14 -2.12 -15.85
C THR A 66 5.45 -2.14 -14.49
N ILE A 67 6.22 -1.99 -13.43
CA ILE A 67 5.71 -1.83 -12.07
C ILE A 67 5.62 -0.33 -11.78
N LYS A 68 4.44 0.17 -11.41
CA LYS A 68 4.19 1.55 -11.01
C LYS A 68 3.83 1.60 -9.53
N PHE A 69 4.70 2.17 -8.73
CA PHE A 69 4.44 2.30 -7.30
C PHE A 69 3.30 3.29 -7.05
N ALA A 70 2.19 2.83 -6.47
CA ALA A 70 1.10 3.70 -6.03
C ALA A 70 1.57 4.51 -4.81
N SER A 71 2.06 5.73 -5.07
CA SER A 71 2.79 6.58 -4.11
C SER A 71 1.98 6.99 -2.88
N LYS A 72 0.65 7.03 -2.99
CA LYS A 72 -0.27 7.24 -1.85
C LYS A 72 0.01 6.30 -0.66
N ALA A 73 0.62 5.14 -0.90
CA ALA A 73 1.00 4.21 0.16
C ALA A 73 2.17 4.73 1.00
N ASN A 74 3.15 5.39 0.39
CA ASN A 74 4.29 6.01 1.07
C ASN A 74 4.96 7.05 0.15
N THR A 75 4.90 8.32 0.53
CA THR A 75 5.43 9.44 -0.26
C THR A 75 6.80 9.94 0.21
N ASN A 76 7.47 9.24 1.13
CA ASN A 76 8.80 9.66 1.58
C ASN A 76 9.81 9.66 0.41
N LEU A 77 10.50 10.79 0.20
CA LEU A 77 11.44 10.96 -0.93
C LEU A 77 12.54 9.90 -0.96
N SER A 78 13.01 9.41 0.19
CA SER A 78 14.01 8.35 0.24
C SER A 78 13.44 7.01 -0.26
N ILE A 79 12.18 6.71 0.06
CA ILE A 79 11.48 5.53 -0.45
C ILE A 79 11.22 5.67 -1.96
N LEU A 80 10.77 6.84 -2.43
CA LEU A 80 10.56 7.08 -3.87
C LEU A 80 11.86 6.93 -4.66
N ARG A 81 12.99 7.45 -4.15
CA ARG A 81 14.32 7.27 -4.76
C ARG A 81 14.75 5.80 -4.77
N LEU A 82 14.46 5.05 -3.71
CA LEU A 82 14.74 3.62 -3.65
C LEU A 82 13.92 2.85 -4.71
N MET A 83 12.62 3.16 -4.86
CA MET A 83 11.77 2.59 -5.91
C MET A 83 12.35 2.86 -7.30
N ARG A 84 12.66 4.13 -7.59
CA ARG A 84 13.24 4.54 -8.86
C ARG A 84 14.57 3.82 -9.16
N ALA A 85 15.46 3.73 -8.18
CA ALA A 85 16.75 3.06 -8.32
C ALA A 85 16.62 1.56 -8.65
N ASN A 86 15.47 0.94 -8.31
CA ASN A 86 15.15 -0.45 -8.64
C ASN A 86 14.24 -0.60 -9.88
N GLY A 87 14.14 0.44 -10.71
CA GLY A 87 13.41 0.39 -11.98
C GLY A 87 11.88 0.42 -11.85
N VAL A 88 11.37 0.80 -10.69
CA VAL A 88 9.93 0.96 -10.45
C VAL A 88 9.51 2.38 -10.83
N GLU A 89 8.52 2.51 -11.69
CA GLU A 89 7.89 3.77 -12.07
C GLU A 89 6.84 4.19 -11.01
N MET A 90 6.06 5.25 -11.26
CA MET A 90 5.21 5.84 -10.22
C MET A 90 3.78 6.06 -10.71
N ASP A 91 2.79 5.72 -9.87
CA ASP A 91 1.39 6.13 -9.98
C ASP A 91 1.08 7.18 -8.90
N VAL A 92 0.45 8.29 -9.31
CA VAL A 92 0.15 9.43 -8.45
C VAL A 92 -1.29 9.90 -8.63
N VAL A 93 -1.87 10.52 -7.60
CA VAL A 93 -3.27 10.95 -7.61
C VAL A 93 -3.45 12.46 -7.34
N SER A 94 -2.36 13.20 -7.12
CA SER A 94 -2.37 14.64 -6.91
C SER A 94 -1.17 15.34 -7.55
N PRO A 95 -1.25 16.65 -7.86
CA PRO A 95 -0.11 17.43 -8.31
C PRO A 95 1.07 17.40 -7.32
N GLN A 96 0.78 17.32 -6.01
CA GLN A 96 1.80 17.25 -4.98
C GLN A 96 2.58 15.93 -5.02
N GLU A 97 1.90 14.80 -5.20
CA GLU A 97 2.57 13.51 -5.40
C GLU A 97 3.40 13.51 -6.70
N LEU A 98 2.90 14.13 -7.78
CA LEU A 98 3.64 14.30 -9.03
C LEU A 98 4.94 15.09 -8.80
N GLU A 99 4.87 16.24 -8.12
CA GLU A 99 6.07 17.03 -7.80
C GLU A 99 7.05 16.25 -6.92
N MET A 100 6.57 15.49 -5.94
CA MET A 100 7.44 14.64 -5.13
C MET A 100 8.15 13.57 -5.98
N GLY A 101 7.48 13.03 -6.99
CA GLY A 101 8.10 12.13 -7.98
C GLY A 101 9.20 12.82 -8.77
N LEU A 102 8.94 14.03 -9.30
CA LEU A 102 9.94 14.81 -10.02
C LEU A 102 11.15 15.16 -9.14
N ILE A 103 10.92 15.57 -7.89
CA ILE A 103 11.98 15.84 -6.88
C ILE A 103 12.76 14.56 -6.56
N ALA A 104 12.11 13.39 -6.55
CA ALA A 104 12.79 12.10 -6.37
C ALA A 104 13.63 11.70 -7.60
N GLY A 105 13.49 12.41 -8.72
CA GLY A 105 14.26 12.26 -9.95
C GLY A 105 13.56 11.46 -11.05
N TYR A 106 12.27 11.18 -10.92
CA TYR A 106 11.49 10.58 -12.02
C TYR A 106 11.34 11.58 -13.17
N GLU A 107 11.34 11.09 -14.39
CA GLU A 107 10.90 11.85 -15.57
C GLU A 107 9.36 11.79 -15.66
N GLY A 108 8.71 12.84 -16.20
CA GLY A 108 7.25 12.88 -16.32
C GLY A 108 6.65 11.61 -16.95
N ARG A 109 7.26 11.11 -18.04
CA ARG A 109 6.83 9.89 -18.74
C ARG A 109 6.86 8.60 -17.88
N GLN A 110 7.60 8.61 -16.76
CA GLN A 110 7.64 7.50 -15.80
C GLN A 110 6.51 7.60 -14.75
N ILE A 111 5.76 8.70 -14.78
CA ILE A 111 4.68 8.97 -13.83
C ILE A 111 3.33 8.86 -14.53
N THR A 112 2.43 8.09 -13.96
CA THR A 112 1.02 8.06 -14.35
C THR A 112 0.22 8.89 -13.37
N PHE A 113 -0.57 9.84 -13.86
CA PHE A 113 -1.47 10.65 -13.05
C PHE A 113 -2.88 10.05 -13.15
N THR A 114 -3.33 9.41 -12.07
CA THR A 114 -4.59 8.66 -11.97
C THR A 114 -5.57 9.32 -10.98
N PRO A 115 -6.02 10.55 -11.24
CA PRO A 115 -6.88 11.29 -10.32
C PRO A 115 -8.33 10.82 -10.40
N SER A 116 -9.13 11.21 -9.40
CA SER A 116 -10.59 11.09 -9.43
C SER A 116 -11.24 12.30 -8.79
N GLY A 117 -12.16 12.94 -9.51
CA GLY A 117 -12.91 14.09 -8.99
C GLY A 117 -12.08 15.37 -8.82
N VAL A 118 -11.01 15.55 -9.59
CA VAL A 118 -10.15 16.73 -9.58
C VAL A 118 -10.62 17.79 -10.59
N HIS A 119 -10.17 19.03 -10.42
CA HIS A 119 -10.38 20.08 -11.41
C HIS A 119 -9.51 19.79 -12.66
N PHE A 120 -10.01 20.15 -13.86
CA PHE A 120 -9.30 19.84 -15.12
C PHE A 120 -7.91 20.48 -15.20
N SER A 121 -7.69 21.63 -14.56
CA SER A 121 -6.36 22.26 -14.46
C SER A 121 -5.28 21.38 -13.80
N GLU A 122 -5.64 20.42 -12.96
CA GLU A 122 -4.67 19.48 -12.41
C GLU A 122 -4.22 18.45 -13.47
N ILE A 123 -5.12 18.09 -14.38
CA ILE A 123 -4.80 17.24 -15.54
C ILE A 123 -3.90 18.02 -16.52
N GLU A 124 -4.23 19.28 -16.81
CA GLU A 124 -3.38 20.15 -17.63
C GLU A 124 -1.99 20.32 -17.03
N TYR A 125 -1.94 20.49 -15.71
CA TYR A 125 -0.67 20.54 -14.98
C TYR A 125 0.14 19.25 -15.14
N ALA A 126 -0.47 18.07 -14.96
CA ALA A 126 0.20 16.78 -15.11
C ALA A 126 0.73 16.59 -16.55
N VAL A 127 -0.08 16.93 -17.56
CA VAL A 127 0.32 16.91 -18.96
C VAL A 127 1.51 17.85 -19.20
N SER A 128 1.49 19.07 -18.63
CA SER A 128 2.59 20.04 -18.77
C SER A 128 3.93 19.54 -18.21
N LYS A 129 3.88 18.60 -17.25
CA LYS A 129 5.05 17.94 -16.67
C LYS A 129 5.46 16.67 -17.42
N GLY A 130 4.76 16.31 -18.48
CA GLY A 130 5.01 15.12 -19.30
C GLY A 130 4.50 13.81 -18.69
N ALA A 131 3.65 13.88 -17.66
CA ALA A 131 3.01 12.69 -17.08
C ALA A 131 1.95 12.11 -18.03
N ILE A 132 1.77 10.79 -17.99
CA ILE A 132 0.69 10.10 -18.68
C ILE A 132 -0.55 10.19 -17.81
N VAL A 133 -1.65 10.74 -18.35
CA VAL A 133 -2.89 10.92 -17.59
C VAL A 133 -3.85 9.75 -17.78
N ASN A 134 -4.53 9.37 -16.72
CA ASN A 134 -5.53 8.31 -16.69
C ASN A 134 -6.90 8.94 -16.40
N LEU A 135 -7.82 8.91 -17.38
CA LEU A 135 -9.09 9.63 -17.34
C LEU A 135 -10.20 8.73 -16.80
N ASP A 136 -10.93 9.17 -15.78
CA ASP A 136 -11.85 8.33 -15.01
C ASP A 136 -13.34 8.67 -15.17
N ASN A 137 -13.68 9.68 -15.99
CA ASN A 137 -15.07 10.03 -16.26
C ASN A 137 -15.27 10.69 -17.64
N LEU A 138 -16.49 10.60 -18.18
CA LEU A 138 -16.81 11.08 -19.54
C LEU A 138 -16.62 12.58 -19.72
N SER A 139 -16.96 13.40 -18.71
CA SER A 139 -16.83 14.86 -18.83
C SER A 139 -15.37 15.30 -18.90
N VAL A 140 -14.48 14.61 -18.19
CA VAL A 140 -13.03 14.85 -18.25
C VAL A 140 -12.46 14.33 -19.56
N LEU A 141 -12.92 13.14 -20.04
CA LEU A 141 -12.52 12.61 -21.35
C LEU A 141 -12.90 13.57 -22.48
N GLU A 142 -14.10 14.17 -22.43
CA GLU A 142 -14.54 15.16 -23.42
C GLU A 142 -13.68 16.43 -23.37
N LYS A 143 -13.43 16.99 -22.18
CA LYS A 143 -12.56 18.16 -22.02
C LYS A 143 -11.14 17.89 -22.50
N PHE A 144 -10.61 16.70 -22.20
CA PHE A 144 -9.28 16.28 -22.66
C PHE A 144 -9.24 16.22 -24.20
N GLY A 145 -10.28 15.63 -24.82
CA GLY A 145 -10.41 15.59 -26.27
C GLY A 145 -10.52 16.98 -26.91
N GLN A 146 -11.30 17.89 -26.32
CA GLN A 146 -11.42 19.30 -26.77
C GLN A 146 -10.09 20.05 -26.68
N THR A 147 -9.31 19.81 -25.65
CA THR A 147 -8.06 20.55 -25.37
C THR A 147 -6.89 19.98 -26.18
N TYR A 148 -6.75 18.66 -26.22
CA TYR A 148 -5.54 18.02 -26.75
C TYR A 148 -5.75 17.21 -28.01
N GLY A 149 -6.95 16.69 -28.25
CA GLY A 149 -7.22 15.82 -29.40
C GLY A 149 -6.25 14.63 -29.44
N SER A 150 -5.52 14.51 -30.56
CA SER A 150 -4.50 13.46 -30.73
C SER A 150 -3.10 13.84 -30.25
N SER A 151 -2.89 15.10 -29.80
CA SER A 151 -1.55 15.62 -29.51
C SER A 151 -0.94 15.08 -28.21
N GLN A 152 -1.77 14.62 -27.28
CA GLN A 152 -1.34 14.05 -26.02
C GLN A 152 -1.90 12.64 -25.84
N PRO A 153 -1.07 11.67 -25.40
CA PRO A 153 -1.54 10.33 -25.08
C PRO A 153 -2.24 10.29 -23.72
N CYS A 154 -3.23 9.42 -23.59
CA CYS A 154 -3.88 9.16 -22.31
C CYS A 154 -4.24 7.69 -22.13
N LEU A 155 -4.55 7.30 -20.89
CA LEU A 155 -5.24 6.09 -20.53
C LEU A 155 -6.70 6.42 -20.18
N ILE A 156 -7.57 5.42 -20.26
CA ILE A 156 -8.95 5.50 -19.77
C ILE A 156 -9.13 4.48 -18.66
N ARG A 157 -9.59 4.94 -17.49
CA ARG A 157 -9.92 4.07 -16.37
C ARG A 157 -11.33 3.50 -16.53
N ILE A 158 -11.43 2.20 -16.70
CA ILE A 158 -12.68 1.45 -16.82
C ILE A 158 -13.08 0.85 -15.48
N LYS A 159 -14.35 0.97 -15.13
CA LYS A 159 -14.98 0.29 -14.00
C LYS A 159 -15.65 -1.00 -14.51
N PRO A 160 -15.06 -2.18 -14.23
CA PRO A 160 -15.54 -3.44 -14.83
C PRO A 160 -16.76 -4.04 -14.12
N HIS A 161 -17.22 -3.46 -13.02
CA HIS A 161 -18.33 -3.98 -12.19
C HIS A 161 -18.06 -5.39 -11.62
N VAL A 162 -16.81 -5.65 -11.23
CA VAL A 162 -16.38 -6.89 -10.59
C VAL A 162 -16.20 -6.66 -9.10
N PHE A 163 -16.68 -7.60 -8.28
CA PHE A 163 -16.47 -7.58 -6.85
C PHE A 163 -15.15 -8.30 -6.50
N GLY A 164 -14.25 -7.62 -5.82
CA GLY A 164 -12.99 -8.18 -5.33
C GLY A 164 -12.36 -7.30 -4.26
N GLY A 165 -11.76 -7.94 -3.25
CA GLY A 165 -11.06 -7.25 -2.15
C GLY A 165 -11.56 -7.62 -0.76
N GLY A 166 -10.82 -7.19 0.26
CA GLY A 166 -11.03 -7.60 1.66
C GLY A 166 -11.97 -6.71 2.48
N ASN A 167 -12.20 -5.46 2.08
CA ASN A 167 -13.04 -4.50 2.83
C ASN A 167 -13.81 -3.61 1.87
N GLU A 168 -15.11 -3.44 2.08
CA GLU A 168 -16.00 -2.65 1.22
C GLU A 168 -15.51 -1.20 0.99
N LYS A 169 -14.92 -0.57 2.01
CA LYS A 169 -14.41 0.81 1.92
C LYS A 169 -13.22 0.97 0.95
N ILE A 170 -12.56 -0.12 0.56
CA ILE A 170 -11.39 -0.11 -0.32
C ILE A 170 -11.59 -0.92 -1.61
N MET A 171 -12.80 -1.41 -1.87
CA MET A 171 -13.19 -1.95 -3.17
C MET A 171 -13.48 -0.82 -4.16
N THR A 172 -12.86 -0.85 -5.35
CA THR A 172 -12.94 0.25 -6.32
C THR A 172 -13.62 -0.10 -7.64
N ALA A 173 -13.88 -1.38 -7.89
CA ALA A 173 -14.48 -1.87 -9.13
C ALA A 173 -15.98 -2.18 -9.05
N HIS A 174 -16.61 -2.06 -7.87
CA HIS A 174 -18.03 -2.34 -7.70
C HIS A 174 -18.93 -1.23 -8.31
N PRO A 175 -20.21 -1.50 -8.58
CA PRO A 175 -21.11 -0.56 -9.26
C PRO A 175 -21.22 0.82 -8.60
N GLU A 176 -21.27 0.88 -7.27
CA GLU A 176 -21.42 2.12 -6.51
C GLU A 176 -20.11 2.90 -6.27
N SER A 177 -18.99 2.37 -6.76
CA SER A 177 -17.70 3.06 -6.66
C SER A 177 -17.69 4.34 -7.49
N LYS A 178 -17.08 5.41 -6.95
CA LYS A 178 -16.91 6.68 -7.68
C LYS A 178 -15.89 6.60 -8.82
N PHE A 179 -15.04 5.55 -8.86
CA PHE A 179 -13.88 5.47 -9.75
C PHE A 179 -14.22 4.86 -11.10
N GLY A 180 -13.63 5.43 -12.16
CA GLY A 180 -13.65 4.91 -13.51
C GLY A 180 -14.97 5.09 -14.27
N ILE A 181 -14.88 5.05 -15.58
CA ILE A 181 -16.05 5.05 -16.49
C ILE A 181 -16.61 3.64 -16.52
N SER A 182 -17.94 3.52 -16.35
CA SER A 182 -18.61 2.22 -16.38
C SER A 182 -18.35 1.49 -17.70
N ILE A 183 -18.07 0.19 -17.63
CA ILE A 183 -17.95 -0.68 -18.80
C ILE A 183 -19.21 -0.63 -19.72
N HIS A 184 -20.37 -0.28 -19.15
CA HIS A 184 -21.63 -0.13 -19.89
C HIS A 184 -21.72 1.18 -20.71
N GLN A 185 -20.79 2.12 -20.49
CA GLN A 185 -20.69 3.39 -21.24
C GLN A 185 -19.69 3.33 -22.39
N LYS A 186 -19.46 2.16 -22.93
CA LYS A 186 -18.51 1.91 -24.03
C LYS A 186 -18.82 2.75 -25.26
N ALA A 187 -20.10 2.83 -25.64
CA ALA A 187 -20.52 3.57 -26.83
C ALA A 187 -20.21 5.07 -26.71
N GLU A 188 -20.45 5.65 -25.52
CA GLU A 188 -20.14 7.06 -25.23
C GLU A 188 -18.63 7.32 -25.25
N ILE A 189 -17.83 6.41 -24.67
CA ILE A 189 -16.35 6.51 -24.73
C ILE A 189 -15.89 6.53 -26.19
N LEU A 190 -16.30 5.54 -26.99
CA LEU A 190 -15.88 5.41 -28.38
C LEU A 190 -16.33 6.61 -29.22
N ALA A 191 -17.53 7.14 -28.99
CA ALA A 191 -18.02 8.35 -29.65
C ALA A 191 -17.17 9.59 -29.34
N LEU A 192 -16.75 9.77 -28.08
CA LEU A 192 -15.85 10.88 -27.70
C LEU A 192 -14.45 10.69 -28.28
N VAL A 193 -13.90 9.49 -28.23
CA VAL A 193 -12.59 9.16 -28.81
C VAL A 193 -12.58 9.45 -30.31
N ASP A 194 -13.61 9.03 -31.05
CA ASP A 194 -13.70 9.31 -32.47
C ASP A 194 -13.94 10.77 -32.78
N LYS A 195 -14.86 11.43 -32.05
CA LYS A 195 -15.21 12.86 -32.28
C LYS A 195 -13.99 13.78 -32.15
N TYR A 196 -13.18 13.55 -31.14
CA TYR A 196 -12.02 14.42 -30.83
C TYR A 196 -10.68 13.82 -31.27
N LYS A 197 -10.68 12.61 -31.86
CA LYS A 197 -9.46 11.88 -32.24
C LYS A 197 -8.50 11.72 -31.07
N ILE A 198 -9.03 11.34 -29.89
CA ILE A 198 -8.23 11.21 -28.67
C ILE A 198 -7.22 10.07 -28.83
N ASN A 199 -5.96 10.34 -28.48
CA ASN A 199 -4.88 9.37 -28.54
C ASN A 199 -4.90 8.45 -27.28
N VAL A 200 -5.78 7.44 -27.31
CA VAL A 200 -5.88 6.46 -26.22
C VAL A 200 -4.81 5.40 -26.41
N ILE A 201 -3.77 5.43 -25.60
CA ILE A 201 -2.65 4.47 -25.65
C ILE A 201 -2.81 3.29 -24.69
N GLY A 202 -3.75 3.36 -23.75
CA GLY A 202 -3.95 2.27 -22.79
C GLY A 202 -5.30 2.32 -22.09
N LEU A 203 -5.65 1.18 -21.53
CA LEU A 203 -6.82 1.02 -20.66
C LEU A 203 -6.35 0.58 -19.28
N HIS A 204 -6.99 1.13 -18.25
CA HIS A 204 -6.70 0.87 -16.87
C HIS A 204 -7.92 0.36 -16.12
N GLN A 205 -7.70 -0.52 -15.16
CA GLN A 205 -8.66 -0.84 -14.12
C GLN A 205 -7.96 -1.02 -12.77
N HIS A 206 -8.70 -0.87 -11.69
CA HIS A 206 -8.23 -1.23 -10.36
C HIS A 206 -9.37 -1.89 -9.59
N THR A 207 -9.18 -3.15 -9.20
CA THR A 207 -10.24 -3.99 -8.62
C THR A 207 -10.46 -3.69 -7.13
N GLY A 208 -9.43 -3.29 -6.41
CA GLY A 208 -9.48 -3.02 -4.98
C GLY A 208 -8.21 -3.45 -4.26
N SER A 209 -8.33 -3.83 -2.99
CA SER A 209 -7.18 -4.19 -2.14
C SER A 209 -7.42 -5.53 -1.44
N ASP A 210 -6.32 -6.19 -1.02
CA ASP A 210 -6.32 -7.49 -0.32
C ASP A 210 -6.92 -8.66 -1.13
N ILE A 211 -6.66 -8.65 -2.45
CA ILE A 211 -7.02 -9.75 -3.35
C ILE A 211 -6.05 -10.91 -3.10
N LYS A 212 -6.63 -12.10 -2.83
CA LYS A 212 -5.88 -13.28 -2.36
C LYS A 212 -5.54 -14.28 -3.46
N ASP A 213 -6.29 -14.27 -4.56
CA ASP A 213 -6.24 -15.32 -5.57
C ASP A 213 -6.19 -14.77 -7.00
N GLY A 214 -5.58 -15.56 -7.89
CA GLY A 214 -5.41 -15.21 -9.30
C GLY A 214 -6.71 -15.17 -10.09
N LYS A 215 -7.76 -15.90 -9.67
CA LYS A 215 -9.04 -15.94 -10.40
C LYS A 215 -9.77 -14.61 -10.35
N THR A 216 -9.75 -13.94 -9.20
CA THR A 216 -10.32 -12.59 -9.07
C THR A 216 -9.61 -11.61 -9.98
N PHE A 217 -8.27 -11.68 -10.07
CA PHE A 217 -7.50 -10.86 -11.01
C PHE A 217 -7.83 -11.21 -12.47
N GLU A 218 -7.91 -12.50 -12.82
CA GLU A 218 -8.23 -12.97 -14.16
C GLU A 218 -9.63 -12.52 -14.61
N GLN A 219 -10.64 -12.64 -13.75
CA GLN A 219 -12.02 -12.19 -14.07
C GLN A 219 -12.06 -10.69 -14.36
N ALA A 220 -11.41 -9.89 -13.53
CA ALA A 220 -11.34 -8.45 -13.74
C ALA A 220 -10.55 -8.10 -15.03
N ALA A 221 -9.43 -8.78 -15.28
CA ALA A 221 -8.64 -8.61 -16.49
C ALA A 221 -9.42 -8.99 -17.76
N SER A 222 -10.16 -10.12 -17.75
CA SER A 222 -10.98 -10.55 -18.88
C SER A 222 -12.00 -9.49 -19.31
N ALA A 223 -12.68 -8.86 -18.36
CA ALA A 223 -13.63 -7.78 -18.66
C ALA A 223 -12.95 -6.59 -19.36
N LEU A 224 -11.75 -6.22 -18.92
CA LEU A 224 -10.96 -5.16 -19.55
C LEU A 224 -10.45 -5.58 -20.94
N PHE A 225 -10.00 -6.83 -21.11
CA PHE A 225 -9.53 -7.35 -22.40
C PHE A 225 -10.66 -7.36 -23.44
N ASP A 226 -11.87 -7.79 -23.07
CA ASP A 226 -13.03 -7.76 -23.97
C ASP A 226 -13.42 -6.32 -24.37
N PHE A 227 -13.23 -5.39 -23.44
CA PHE A 227 -13.43 -3.97 -23.74
C PHE A 227 -12.36 -3.43 -24.69
N ALA A 228 -11.12 -3.89 -24.57
CA ALA A 228 -9.95 -3.40 -25.29
C ALA A 228 -9.99 -3.71 -26.80
N TYR A 229 -10.70 -4.74 -27.26
CA TYR A 229 -10.76 -5.10 -28.69
C TYR A 229 -11.36 -4.01 -29.58
N ASP A 230 -12.11 -3.05 -29.04
CA ASP A 230 -12.66 -1.93 -29.81
C ASP A 230 -11.65 -0.76 -30.00
N PHE A 231 -10.49 -0.83 -29.36
CA PHE A 231 -9.40 0.12 -29.51
C PHE A 231 -8.26 -0.49 -30.33
N LYS A 232 -7.85 0.17 -31.44
CA LYS A 232 -6.89 -0.42 -32.39
C LYS A 232 -5.43 -0.19 -32.07
N ASP A 233 -5.14 0.87 -31.30
CA ASP A 233 -3.77 1.39 -31.13
C ASP A 233 -3.27 1.37 -29.69
N LEU A 234 -3.83 0.48 -28.86
CA LEU A 234 -3.36 0.32 -27.49
C LEU A 234 -1.91 -0.15 -27.46
N GLN A 235 -1.17 0.36 -26.53
CA GLN A 235 0.21 0.01 -26.20
C GLN A 235 0.31 -0.59 -24.78
N ILE A 236 -0.68 -0.30 -23.94
CA ILE A 236 -0.65 -0.55 -22.50
C ILE A 236 -1.99 -1.15 -22.05
N ILE A 237 -1.89 -2.16 -21.20
CA ILE A 237 -2.99 -2.59 -20.33
C ILE A 237 -2.50 -2.46 -18.88
N ASP A 238 -3.23 -1.70 -18.08
CA ASP A 238 -2.95 -1.51 -16.66
C ASP A 238 -4.01 -2.23 -15.83
N LEU A 239 -3.59 -3.21 -15.06
CA LEU A 239 -4.47 -4.02 -14.21
C LEU A 239 -4.53 -3.51 -12.76
N GLY A 240 -3.87 -2.39 -12.48
CA GLY A 240 -3.83 -1.81 -11.13
C GLY A 240 -3.04 -2.66 -10.13
N GLY A 241 -3.37 -2.51 -8.87
CA GLY A 241 -2.74 -3.24 -7.78
C GLY A 241 -3.72 -4.12 -7.01
N GLY A 242 -3.52 -4.19 -5.68
CA GLY A 242 -4.45 -4.88 -4.78
C GLY A 242 -3.92 -6.20 -4.23
N PHE A 243 -2.68 -6.58 -4.51
CA PHE A 243 -2.07 -7.81 -3.99
C PHE A 243 -2.05 -7.80 -2.46
N LYS A 244 -2.61 -8.88 -1.86
CA LYS A 244 -2.66 -9.06 -0.41
C LYS A 244 -1.25 -9.23 0.16
N VAL A 245 -1.01 -8.60 1.31
CA VAL A 245 0.20 -8.84 2.11
C VAL A 245 -0.11 -9.78 3.28
N PRO A 246 0.86 -10.53 3.80
CA PRO A 246 0.70 -11.24 5.07
C PRO A 246 0.60 -10.22 6.21
N TYR A 247 -0.37 -10.43 7.11
CA TYR A 247 -0.58 -9.52 8.24
C TYR A 247 -0.01 -10.06 9.56
N SER A 248 0.31 -11.35 9.61
CA SER A 248 1.01 -12.01 10.72
C SER A 248 1.93 -13.10 10.19
N PRO A 249 2.78 -13.67 11.06
CA PRO A 249 3.65 -14.79 10.69
C PRO A 249 2.89 -16.03 10.15
N GLU A 250 1.65 -16.22 10.56
CA GLU A 250 0.82 -17.36 10.15
C GLU A 250 0.00 -17.07 8.88
N ASP A 251 -0.08 -15.80 8.45
CA ASP A 251 -0.81 -15.41 7.24
C ASP A 251 0.10 -15.59 6.01
N PRO A 252 -0.19 -16.51 5.09
CA PRO A 252 0.67 -16.73 3.92
C PRO A 252 0.66 -15.57 2.92
N GLY A 253 -0.24 -14.60 3.08
CA GLY A 253 -0.41 -13.52 2.11
C GLY A 253 -0.98 -14.02 0.77
N VAL A 254 -0.47 -13.51 -0.34
CA VAL A 254 -0.80 -13.94 -1.70
C VAL A 254 0.34 -14.76 -2.31
N ASN A 255 0.00 -15.85 -3.00
CA ASN A 255 0.98 -16.60 -3.78
C ASN A 255 1.28 -15.84 -5.11
N MET A 256 2.28 -14.94 -5.07
CA MET A 256 2.62 -14.12 -6.23
C MET A 256 3.06 -14.91 -7.46
N LYS A 257 3.70 -16.07 -7.27
CA LYS A 257 4.09 -16.93 -8.40
C LYS A 257 2.86 -17.46 -9.14
N GLU A 258 1.85 -17.89 -8.42
CA GLU A 258 0.58 -18.38 -9.00
C GLU A 258 -0.21 -17.25 -9.66
N VAL A 259 -0.37 -16.12 -8.95
CA VAL A 259 -1.07 -14.93 -9.49
C VAL A 259 -0.37 -14.42 -10.74
N GLY A 260 0.96 -14.27 -10.70
CA GLY A 260 1.75 -13.83 -11.84
C GLY A 260 1.63 -14.77 -13.04
N GLN A 261 1.60 -16.09 -12.81
CA GLN A 261 1.42 -17.07 -13.89
C GLN A 261 0.02 -16.93 -14.54
N ILE A 262 -1.04 -16.90 -13.72
CA ILE A 262 -2.43 -16.76 -14.23
C ILE A 262 -2.59 -15.46 -15.02
N MET A 263 -2.15 -14.33 -14.48
CA MET A 263 -2.24 -13.03 -15.14
C MET A 263 -1.40 -12.99 -16.42
N SER A 264 -0.19 -13.58 -16.39
CA SER A 264 0.69 -13.63 -17.57
C SER A 264 0.12 -14.47 -18.69
N ASP A 265 -0.49 -15.61 -18.38
CA ASP A 265 -1.11 -16.48 -19.38
C ASP A 265 -2.33 -15.82 -20.01
N ALA A 266 -3.20 -15.21 -19.19
CA ALA A 266 -4.34 -14.44 -19.68
C ALA A 266 -3.91 -13.25 -20.55
N PHE A 267 -2.87 -12.51 -20.15
CA PHE A 267 -2.36 -11.38 -20.91
C PHE A 267 -1.72 -11.79 -22.24
N ARG A 268 -0.94 -12.89 -22.28
CA ARG A 268 -0.39 -13.43 -23.54
C ARG A 268 -1.50 -13.85 -24.52
N ALA A 269 -2.51 -14.57 -24.01
CA ALA A 269 -3.67 -14.97 -24.82
C ALA A 269 -4.41 -13.74 -25.39
N PHE A 270 -4.58 -12.70 -24.57
CA PHE A 270 -5.15 -11.43 -25.02
C PHE A 270 -4.29 -10.79 -26.11
N CYS A 271 -2.98 -10.61 -25.92
CA CYS A 271 -2.07 -10.01 -26.90
C CYS A 271 -2.08 -10.78 -28.24
N GLN A 272 -2.09 -12.12 -28.18
CA GLN A 272 -2.19 -12.97 -29.37
C GLN A 272 -3.49 -12.70 -30.15
N LYS A 273 -4.63 -12.61 -29.47
CA LYS A 273 -5.93 -12.32 -30.10
C LYS A 273 -6.02 -10.86 -30.56
N TYR A 274 -5.41 -9.93 -29.82
CA TYR A 274 -5.35 -8.50 -30.18
C TYR A 274 -4.45 -8.24 -31.40
N GLY A 275 -3.52 -9.16 -31.70
CA GLY A 275 -2.65 -9.12 -32.88
C GLY A 275 -1.36 -8.34 -32.72
N ARG A 276 -0.99 -7.92 -31.50
CA ARG A 276 0.28 -7.27 -31.18
C ARG A 276 0.65 -7.44 -29.71
N GLU A 277 1.94 -7.36 -29.42
CA GLU A 277 2.42 -7.29 -28.04
C GLU A 277 2.17 -5.91 -27.44
N LEU A 278 1.63 -5.90 -26.20
CA LEU A 278 1.43 -4.71 -25.40
C LEU A 278 2.35 -4.77 -24.17
N ARG A 279 2.38 -3.66 -23.42
CA ARG A 279 3.00 -3.59 -22.12
C ARG A 279 1.94 -3.81 -21.04
N LEU A 280 2.24 -4.69 -20.10
CA LEU A 280 1.45 -4.87 -18.88
C LEU A 280 1.93 -3.93 -17.80
N TRP A 281 1.03 -3.13 -17.23
CA TRP A 281 1.30 -2.33 -16.05
C TRP A 281 0.58 -2.92 -14.84
N VAL A 282 1.24 -2.83 -13.68
CA VAL A 282 0.66 -3.13 -12.37
C VAL A 282 1.01 -2.01 -11.39
N GLU A 283 0.07 -1.68 -10.47
CA GLU A 283 0.18 -0.55 -9.54
C GLU A 283 0.23 -0.98 -8.07
N PRO A 284 1.22 -1.78 -7.65
CA PRO A 284 1.33 -2.18 -6.26
C PRO A 284 1.68 -0.97 -5.38
N GLY A 285 0.88 -0.72 -4.34
CA GLY A 285 1.22 0.22 -3.27
C GLY A 285 1.62 -0.57 -2.02
N LYS A 286 0.62 -1.09 -1.32
CA LYS A 286 0.77 -1.83 -0.06
C LYS A 286 1.75 -3.00 -0.18
N PHE A 287 1.69 -3.77 -1.25
CA PHE A 287 2.55 -4.94 -1.46
C PHE A 287 4.04 -4.62 -1.39
N LEU A 288 4.46 -3.47 -1.91
CA LEU A 288 5.88 -3.10 -1.97
C LEU A 288 6.43 -2.58 -0.64
N VAL A 289 5.60 -1.91 0.18
CA VAL A 289 6.13 -1.18 1.34
C VAL A 289 5.54 -1.60 2.69
N SER A 290 4.39 -2.29 2.74
CA SER A 290 3.72 -2.58 4.01
C SER A 290 4.63 -3.35 4.99
N GLU A 291 5.18 -4.48 4.54
CA GLU A 291 6.01 -5.35 5.37
C GLU A 291 7.39 -4.75 5.69
N SER A 292 7.84 -3.76 4.92
CA SER A 292 9.10 -3.06 5.19
C SER A 292 9.02 -2.14 6.39
N GLY A 293 7.82 -1.71 6.79
CA GLY A 293 7.62 -0.71 7.84
C GLY A 293 7.20 -1.31 9.16
N THR A 294 7.91 -0.94 10.22
CA THR A 294 7.56 -1.20 11.62
C THR A 294 7.35 0.13 12.34
N PHE A 295 6.23 0.25 13.06
CA PHE A 295 5.96 1.39 13.90
C PHE A 295 6.32 1.06 15.36
N LEU A 296 7.18 1.87 15.96
CA LEU A 296 7.69 1.69 17.34
C LEU A 296 7.11 2.78 18.25
N ALA A 297 6.60 2.36 19.39
CA ALA A 297 6.09 3.26 20.42
C ALA A 297 6.45 2.74 21.80
N GLU A 298 6.70 3.66 22.73
CA GLU A 298 7.03 3.35 24.12
C GLU A 298 5.77 3.22 24.97
N THR A 299 5.74 2.28 25.87
CA THR A 299 4.69 2.08 26.85
C THR A 299 4.76 3.17 27.93
N ASN A 300 3.78 4.08 27.94
CA ASN A 300 3.67 5.12 28.95
C ASN A 300 3.09 4.58 30.27
N VAL A 301 2.13 3.64 30.17
CA VAL A 301 1.37 3.13 31.33
C VAL A 301 0.83 1.74 31.06
N VAL A 302 0.86 0.89 32.08
CA VAL A 302 0.12 -0.37 32.11
C VAL A 302 -1.00 -0.24 33.14
N LYS A 303 -2.24 -0.10 32.66
CA LYS A 303 -3.40 0.08 33.50
C LYS A 303 -4.14 -1.24 33.67
N HIS A 304 -4.10 -1.76 34.90
CA HIS A 304 -4.88 -2.93 35.30
C HIS A 304 -6.30 -2.48 35.71
N ASP A 305 -7.27 -2.87 34.94
CA ASP A 305 -8.70 -2.70 35.23
C ASP A 305 -9.32 -4.07 35.53
N PRO A 306 -10.38 -4.17 36.36
CA PRO A 306 -10.99 -5.47 36.67
C PRO A 306 -11.46 -6.28 35.45
N VAL A 307 -11.73 -5.62 34.32
CA VAL A 307 -12.22 -6.28 33.09
C VAL A 307 -11.07 -6.65 32.16
N LYS A 308 -10.06 -5.77 32.02
CA LYS A 308 -8.92 -5.99 31.10
C LYS A 308 -7.71 -5.14 31.48
N THR A 309 -6.55 -5.53 30.94
CA THR A 309 -5.32 -4.74 31.09
C THR A 309 -5.07 -3.90 29.84
N PHE A 310 -4.90 -2.60 30.03
CA PHE A 310 -4.56 -1.66 28.96
C PHE A 310 -3.07 -1.36 28.96
N VAL A 311 -2.49 -1.33 27.76
CA VAL A 311 -1.13 -0.82 27.51
C VAL A 311 -1.29 0.48 26.73
N GLY A 312 -1.07 1.59 27.43
CA GLY A 312 -1.08 2.93 26.84
C GLY A 312 0.28 3.29 26.27
N ILE A 313 0.37 3.52 24.96
CA ILE A 313 1.63 3.87 24.30
C ILE A 313 1.70 5.36 23.96
N ASN A 314 2.91 5.89 23.74
CA ASN A 314 3.16 7.31 23.39
C ASN A 314 2.77 7.65 21.94
N SER A 315 1.69 7.07 21.44
CA SER A 315 1.12 7.26 20.11
C SER A 315 -0.41 7.19 20.18
N GLY A 316 -1.07 7.24 19.03
CA GLY A 316 -2.51 7.11 18.89
C GLY A 316 -2.91 6.89 17.43
N LEU A 317 -4.23 6.86 17.18
CA LEU A 317 -4.76 6.74 15.81
C LEU A 317 -4.27 7.88 14.91
N ASN A 318 -3.88 9.01 15.50
CA ASN A 318 -3.31 10.15 14.78
C ASN A 318 -1.98 9.82 14.07
N HIS A 319 -1.24 8.80 14.51
CA HIS A 319 -0.03 8.35 13.84
C HIS A 319 -0.22 7.08 13.02
N LEU A 320 -1.13 6.18 13.40
CA LEU A 320 -1.46 4.97 12.66
C LEU A 320 -2.99 4.74 12.68
N ILE A 321 -3.71 5.39 11.77
CA ILE A 321 -5.17 5.42 11.75
C ILE A 321 -5.83 4.11 11.31
N ARG A 322 -5.11 3.26 10.57
CA ARG A 322 -5.67 2.08 9.89
C ARG A 322 -6.46 1.13 10.78
N PRO A 323 -6.02 0.79 12.02
CA PRO A 323 -6.82 -0.02 12.93
C PRO A 323 -8.19 0.59 13.17
N MET A 324 -8.28 1.86 13.54
CA MET A 324 -9.55 2.53 13.85
C MET A 324 -10.42 2.79 12.62
N MET A 325 -9.80 3.12 11.47
CA MET A 325 -10.55 3.49 10.26
C MET A 325 -11.10 2.28 9.50
N TYR A 326 -10.36 1.18 9.48
CA TYR A 326 -10.66 0.01 8.65
C TYR A 326 -10.80 -1.30 9.45
N GLY A 327 -10.58 -1.28 10.77
CA GLY A 327 -10.41 -2.50 11.55
C GLY A 327 -9.15 -3.29 11.14
N SER A 328 -8.14 -2.61 10.59
CA SER A 328 -6.96 -3.30 10.05
C SER A 328 -6.17 -3.97 11.16
N TYR A 329 -5.88 -5.25 10.94
CA TYR A 329 -4.96 -5.98 11.80
C TYR A 329 -3.52 -5.50 11.56
N HIS A 330 -2.79 -5.28 12.65
CA HIS A 330 -1.33 -5.18 12.68
C HIS A 330 -0.80 -6.22 13.67
N TYR A 331 0.28 -6.90 13.32
CA TYR A 331 0.95 -7.78 14.27
C TYR A 331 1.64 -6.92 15.32
N ILE A 332 1.24 -7.08 16.59
CA ILE A 332 1.72 -6.28 17.72
C ILE A 332 2.55 -7.20 18.61
N PHE A 333 3.71 -6.74 19.05
CA PHE A 333 4.57 -7.48 19.96
C PHE A 333 5.40 -6.56 20.85
N ASN A 334 5.86 -7.07 22.00
CA ASN A 334 6.77 -6.37 22.91
C ASN A 334 8.21 -6.57 22.43
N ALA A 335 8.82 -5.54 21.85
CA ALA A 335 10.18 -5.60 21.34
C ALA A 335 11.25 -5.61 22.46
N SER A 336 10.91 -5.12 23.64
CA SER A 336 11.82 -5.11 24.79
C SER A 336 11.88 -6.43 25.55
N ASN A 337 10.91 -7.33 25.37
CA ASN A 337 10.76 -8.53 26.18
C ASN A 337 10.48 -9.77 25.30
N GLN A 338 11.37 -10.02 24.33
CA GLN A 338 11.20 -11.11 23.36
C GLN A 338 11.31 -12.52 23.99
N ASP A 339 12.12 -12.66 25.04
CA ASP A 339 12.46 -13.96 25.64
C ASP A 339 11.58 -14.32 26.85
N SER A 340 10.54 -13.53 27.13
CA SER A 340 9.64 -13.80 28.24
C SER A 340 8.84 -15.06 28.03
N SER A 341 8.87 -15.95 29.02
CA SER A 341 7.95 -17.09 29.11
C SER A 341 6.54 -16.72 29.62
N LYS A 342 6.39 -15.48 30.11
CA LYS A 342 5.11 -14.97 30.63
C LYS A 342 4.42 -14.16 29.55
N GLN A 343 3.20 -14.55 29.23
CA GLN A 343 2.32 -13.84 28.32
C GLN A 343 1.02 -13.47 29.02
N ALA A 344 0.41 -12.37 28.59
CA ALA A 344 -0.91 -11.96 29.05
C ALA A 344 -1.68 -11.27 27.91
N GLU A 345 -2.98 -11.17 28.08
CA GLU A 345 -3.85 -10.45 27.15
C GLU A 345 -3.86 -8.96 27.49
N TYR A 346 -3.60 -8.14 26.48
CA TYR A 346 -3.55 -6.69 26.58
C TYR A 346 -4.39 -6.00 25.52
N ARG A 347 -5.00 -4.87 25.89
CA ARG A 347 -5.57 -3.90 24.95
C ARG A 347 -4.54 -2.78 24.75
N VAL A 348 -3.89 -2.76 23.58
CA VAL A 348 -2.95 -1.68 23.23
C VAL A 348 -3.74 -0.47 22.77
N THR A 349 -3.59 0.65 23.46
CA THR A 349 -4.30 1.91 23.24
C THR A 349 -3.33 3.08 23.10
N GLY A 350 -3.83 4.17 22.56
CA GLY A 350 -3.07 5.42 22.43
C GLY A 350 -3.33 6.42 23.56
N TYR A 351 -2.76 7.62 23.40
CA TYR A 351 -2.79 8.71 24.36
C TYR A 351 -3.63 9.93 23.92
N ILE A 352 -4.37 9.79 22.83
CA ILE A 352 -5.25 10.86 22.33
C ILE A 352 -6.66 10.75 22.94
N CYS A 353 -7.45 11.84 22.82
CA CYS A 353 -8.78 11.95 23.43
C CYS A 353 -9.86 11.23 22.62
N GLU A 354 -9.63 9.97 22.28
CA GLU A 354 -10.58 9.08 21.63
C GLU A 354 -10.48 7.68 22.25
N THR A 355 -11.52 6.89 22.12
CA THR A 355 -11.49 5.47 22.50
C THR A 355 -10.71 4.70 21.43
N ASP A 356 -9.46 5.10 21.20
CA ASP A 356 -8.62 4.47 20.21
C ASP A 356 -7.95 3.19 20.73
N THR A 357 -7.78 2.24 19.83
CA THR A 357 -7.04 1.02 20.08
C THR A 357 -6.32 0.59 18.81
N PHE A 358 -5.18 -0.07 18.99
CA PHE A 358 -4.48 -0.77 17.92
C PHE A 358 -4.83 -2.26 17.88
N SER A 359 -5.56 -2.74 18.89
CA SER A 359 -5.88 -4.14 19.11
C SER A 359 -7.15 -4.58 18.36
N PHE A 360 -6.98 -4.98 17.09
CA PHE A 360 -8.04 -5.54 16.26
C PHE A 360 -7.69 -6.98 15.84
N ASP A 361 -8.69 -7.85 15.73
CA ASP A 361 -8.54 -9.18 15.14
C ASP A 361 -8.62 -9.13 13.59
N TYR A 362 -8.47 -10.27 12.95
CA TYR A 362 -8.56 -10.38 11.48
C TYR A 362 -9.96 -10.12 10.92
N ALA A 363 -10.99 -10.19 11.76
CA ALA A 363 -12.36 -9.87 11.37
C ALA A 363 -12.66 -8.37 11.48
N GLY A 364 -11.67 -7.56 11.91
CA GLY A 364 -11.81 -6.12 12.08
C GLY A 364 -12.57 -5.74 13.36
N LYS A 365 -12.63 -6.63 14.33
CA LYS A 365 -13.25 -6.37 15.64
C LYS A 365 -12.18 -6.06 16.67
N GLN A 366 -12.49 -5.16 17.60
CA GLN A 366 -11.62 -4.89 18.73
C GLN A 366 -11.48 -6.15 19.59
N ASN A 367 -10.24 -6.58 19.82
CA ASN A 367 -9.92 -7.76 20.61
C ASN A 367 -8.61 -7.56 21.37
N GLU A 368 -8.44 -8.26 22.50
CA GLU A 368 -7.16 -8.27 23.22
C GLU A 368 -6.09 -9.00 22.38
N ARG A 369 -4.84 -8.66 22.66
CA ARG A 369 -3.67 -9.25 22.00
C ARG A 369 -2.85 -9.99 23.07
N LEU A 370 -2.53 -11.24 22.78
CA LEU A 370 -1.60 -12.02 23.60
C LEU A 370 -0.19 -11.52 23.33
N LEU A 371 0.43 -10.87 24.32
CA LEU A 371 1.77 -10.33 24.23
C LEU A 371 2.65 -10.89 25.36
N ASN A 372 3.96 -10.92 25.15
CA ASN A 372 4.90 -11.08 26.25
C ASN A 372 4.69 -9.99 27.28
N GLU A 373 4.89 -10.30 28.57
CA GLU A 373 4.66 -9.38 29.69
C GLU A 373 5.17 -7.97 29.36
N VAL A 374 4.29 -6.97 29.52
CA VAL A 374 4.58 -5.56 29.20
C VAL A 374 4.74 -4.75 30.47
N LYS A 375 5.75 -3.88 30.48
CA LYS A 375 6.03 -2.91 31.55
C LYS A 375 6.12 -1.49 30.98
N GLU A 376 5.96 -0.50 31.84
CA GLU A 376 6.23 0.90 31.49
C GLU A 376 7.69 1.06 31.03
N GLY A 377 7.88 1.80 29.93
CA GLY A 377 9.16 1.94 29.25
C GLY A 377 9.45 0.86 28.19
N ASP A 378 8.67 -0.22 28.11
CA ASP A 378 8.84 -1.22 27.05
C ASP A 378 8.46 -0.65 25.69
N ILE A 379 9.16 -1.09 24.65
CA ILE A 379 8.89 -0.74 23.25
C ILE A 379 7.89 -1.74 22.65
N ILE A 380 6.74 -1.22 22.29
CA ILE A 380 5.72 -1.96 21.52
C ILE A 380 5.95 -1.70 20.04
N ALA A 381 6.03 -2.78 19.28
CA ALA A 381 6.20 -2.75 17.84
C ALA A 381 4.90 -3.18 17.13
N LEU A 382 4.53 -2.45 16.09
CA LEU A 382 3.42 -2.74 15.20
C LEU A 382 3.99 -2.96 13.78
N ALA A 383 3.97 -4.20 13.33
CA ALA A 383 4.45 -4.58 11.99
C ALA A 383 3.48 -4.16 10.88
N ASN A 384 3.91 -4.26 9.63
CA ASN A 384 3.11 -3.88 8.45
C ASN A 384 2.66 -2.42 8.43
N ALA A 385 3.44 -1.53 9.01
CA ALA A 385 3.14 -0.10 9.10
C ALA A 385 3.72 0.73 7.93
N GLY A 386 4.38 0.10 6.95
CA GLY A 386 5.07 0.80 5.86
C GLY A 386 4.15 1.45 4.82
N ALA A 387 2.89 1.00 4.74
CA ALA A 387 1.89 1.54 3.82
C ALA A 387 0.74 2.22 4.56
N TYR A 388 0.35 3.41 4.11
CA TYR A 388 -0.79 4.15 4.67
C TYR A 388 -0.69 4.40 6.20
N GLY A 389 0.52 4.38 6.74
CA GLY A 389 0.83 4.77 8.10
C GLY A 389 1.10 6.28 8.15
N PHE A 390 2.34 6.68 7.87
CA PHE A 390 2.71 8.10 7.92
C PHE A 390 1.90 8.97 6.96
N THR A 391 1.60 8.51 5.75
CA THR A 391 0.82 9.28 4.75
C THR A 391 -0.61 9.60 5.18
N MET A 392 -1.17 8.89 6.15
CA MET A 392 -2.50 9.15 6.72
C MET A 392 -2.41 9.71 8.15
N ALA A 393 -1.22 10.02 8.65
CA ALA A 393 -1.04 10.59 9.97
C ALA A 393 -1.56 12.03 10.04
N SER A 394 -1.93 12.47 11.24
CA SER A 394 -2.51 13.80 11.50
C SER A 394 -2.02 14.39 12.83
N HIS A 395 -2.26 15.69 13.00
CA HIS A 395 -1.95 16.44 14.21
C HIS A 395 -3.07 16.41 15.27
N TYR A 396 -3.91 15.37 15.25
CA TYR A 396 -5.00 15.32 16.24
C TYR A 396 -4.48 15.43 17.67
N ASN A 397 -5.16 16.20 18.52
CA ASN A 397 -4.70 16.70 19.82
C ASN A 397 -3.38 17.49 19.77
N SER A 398 -3.05 18.13 18.65
CA SER A 398 -1.79 18.87 18.40
C SER A 398 -0.51 18.05 18.66
N ARG A 399 -0.57 16.73 18.47
CA ARG A 399 0.59 15.84 18.59
C ARG A 399 1.48 15.96 17.36
N PHE A 400 2.79 16.01 17.59
CA PHE A 400 3.81 16.06 16.54
C PHE A 400 3.85 14.78 15.74
N LEU A 401 4.02 14.88 14.43
CA LEU A 401 4.26 13.71 13.60
C LEU A 401 5.62 13.06 13.96
N PRO A 402 5.68 11.70 13.92
CA PRO A 402 6.88 10.95 14.29
C PRO A 402 8.01 11.13 13.28
N ALA A 403 9.22 10.75 13.68
CA ALA A 403 10.32 10.60 12.75
C ALA A 403 10.13 9.36 11.86
N GLU A 404 10.77 9.38 10.68
CA GLU A 404 10.91 8.22 9.80
C GLU A 404 12.39 7.89 9.61
N VAL A 405 12.75 6.61 9.74
CA VAL A 405 14.11 6.07 9.61
C VAL A 405 14.10 5.00 8.53
N LEU A 406 15.13 4.97 7.70
CA LEU A 406 15.41 3.90 6.74
C LEU A 406 16.66 3.14 7.17
N VAL A 407 16.56 1.83 7.24
CA VAL A 407 17.71 0.94 7.39
C VAL A 407 18.09 0.41 6.01
N ASP A 408 19.31 0.65 5.59
CA ASP A 408 19.84 0.26 4.27
C ASP A 408 21.31 -0.17 4.40
N GLY A 409 21.63 -1.41 4.02
CA GLY A 409 22.96 -1.99 4.15
C GLY A 409 23.46 -2.05 5.60
N GLY A 410 22.58 -2.31 6.56
CA GLY A 410 22.90 -2.35 7.99
C GLY A 410 23.12 -0.97 8.64
N VAL A 411 22.79 0.11 7.94
CA VAL A 411 22.92 1.49 8.45
C VAL A 411 21.55 2.16 8.57
N ALA A 412 21.21 2.61 9.76
CA ALA A 412 19.99 3.37 10.04
C ALA A 412 20.22 4.87 9.84
N ARG A 413 19.33 5.53 9.09
CA ARG A 413 19.39 6.99 8.88
C ARG A 413 18.03 7.63 8.95
N VAL A 414 17.94 8.83 9.48
CA VAL A 414 16.73 9.64 9.47
C VAL A 414 16.40 10.03 8.02
N ILE A 415 15.18 9.73 7.58
CA ILE A 415 14.65 10.12 6.26
C ILE A 415 13.51 11.15 6.37
N ARG A 416 13.00 11.37 7.60
CA ARG A 416 12.15 12.49 8.00
C ARG A 416 12.39 12.79 9.46
N LYS A 417 12.64 14.04 9.79
CA LYS A 417 12.79 14.48 11.18
C LYS A 417 11.44 14.44 11.90
N ARG A 418 11.47 14.21 13.22
CA ARG A 418 10.33 14.43 14.10
C ARG A 418 9.95 15.90 14.08
N GLU A 419 8.67 16.20 14.07
CA GLU A 419 8.18 17.57 14.15
C GLU A 419 8.42 18.21 15.52
N THR A 420 8.42 19.54 15.50
CA THR A 420 8.56 20.43 16.65
C THR A 420 7.39 21.41 16.72
N MET A 421 7.32 22.24 17.74
CA MET A 421 6.34 23.34 17.81
C MET A 421 6.44 24.31 16.65
N GLU A 422 7.64 24.56 16.13
CA GLU A 422 7.84 25.41 14.96
C GLU A 422 7.13 24.83 13.72
N ASP A 423 7.17 23.52 13.54
CA ASP A 423 6.48 22.86 12.43
C ASP A 423 4.96 22.98 12.55
N LEU A 424 4.39 22.84 13.75
CA LEU A 424 2.96 23.02 14.00
C LEU A 424 2.50 24.47 13.78
N LEU A 425 3.33 25.44 14.08
CA LEU A 425 3.00 26.87 14.04
C LEU A 425 3.35 27.53 12.69
N ARG A 426 4.11 26.85 11.81
CA ARG A 426 4.69 27.42 10.59
C ARG A 426 3.72 28.23 9.73
N ASN A 427 2.43 27.81 9.65
CA ASN A 427 1.41 28.43 8.83
C ASN A 427 0.30 29.06 9.68
N GLN A 428 0.53 29.32 10.97
CA GLN A 428 -0.42 30.00 11.85
C GLN A 428 0.06 31.43 12.09
N GLU A 429 -0.90 32.36 12.21
CA GLU A 429 -0.68 33.78 12.53
C GLU A 429 -0.90 34.08 14.01
#